data_9e72004d5015ac43d0bb72f45139adfd
#
_entry.id   9e72004d5015ac43d0bb72f45139adfd
#
_cell.length_a   1.000
_cell.length_b   1.000
_cell.length_c   1.000
_cell.angle_alpha   90.00
_cell.angle_beta   90.00
_cell.angle_gamma   90.00
#
_symmetry.space_group_name_H-M   'P 1'
#
loop_
_entity.id
_entity.type
_entity.pdbx_description
1 polymer ?
#
loop_
_entity_poly.entity_id
_entity_poly.type
_entity_poly.pdbx_seq_one_letter_code
_entity_poly.pdbx_strand_id
1 'polypeptide(L)'
;MRIGASDLDVCRMGLGGNVFGWTADESTSFEVLDAYLHAGGNLIDTADGYSYWAPGNSGGESETVIGSWLASRPARDRIVLATKVSTKPDRPGLSTDNIRLALE
;
A
#
# COMPACT_ATOMS: atom_id res chain seq x y z
N MET A 1 -8.42 4.26 -16.81
CA MET A 1 -8.74 5.70 -16.55
C MET A 1 -7.47 6.43 -16.21
N ARG A 2 -7.19 7.51 -16.89
CA ARG A 2 -5.99 8.30 -16.64
C ARG A 2 -6.15 9.18 -15.40
N ILE A 3 -5.12 9.26 -14.58
CA ILE A 3 -5.10 10.15 -13.40
C ILE A 3 -4.65 11.56 -13.85
N GLY A 4 -5.62 12.47 -13.95
CA GLY A 4 -5.34 13.87 -14.36
C GLY A 4 -4.61 13.95 -15.68
N ALA A 5 -3.55 14.77 -15.75
CA ALA A 5 -2.69 14.96 -16.91
C ALA A 5 -1.49 13.99 -16.93
N SER A 6 -1.39 13.08 -15.97
CA SER A 6 -0.30 12.10 -15.93
C SER A 6 -0.48 11.01 -16.98
N ASP A 7 0.55 10.20 -17.18
CA ASP A 7 0.51 8.99 -18.01
C ASP A 7 0.09 7.73 -17.26
N LEU A 8 -0.32 7.89 -15.99
CA LEU A 8 -0.82 6.79 -15.16
C LEU A 8 -2.23 6.40 -15.61
N ASP A 9 -2.37 5.18 -16.12
CA ASP A 9 -3.67 4.60 -16.47
C ASP A 9 -4.06 3.54 -15.45
N VAL A 10 -5.17 3.78 -14.73
CA VAL A 10 -5.58 2.96 -13.60
C VAL A 10 -6.99 2.42 -13.75
N CYS A 11 -7.24 1.28 -13.12
CA CYS A 11 -8.59 0.75 -12.94
C CYS A 11 -9.44 1.75 -12.14
N ARG A 12 -10.73 1.84 -12.46
CA ARG A 12 -11.66 2.75 -11.78
C ARG A 12 -11.90 2.37 -10.31
N MET A 13 -11.64 1.13 -9.95
CA MET A 13 -11.75 0.64 -8.59
C MET A 13 -10.35 0.40 -8.03
N GLY A 14 -9.95 1.18 -7.04
CA GLY A 14 -8.71 0.99 -6.30
C GLY A 14 -8.89 0.02 -5.13
N LEU A 15 -7.85 -0.69 -4.79
CA LEU A 15 -7.81 -1.57 -3.62
C LEU A 15 -7.15 -0.83 -2.45
N GLY A 16 -7.89 -0.66 -1.35
CA GLY A 16 -7.35 -0.09 -0.11
C GLY A 16 -6.66 -1.13 0.76
N GLY A 17 -5.45 -0.84 1.20
CA GLY A 17 -4.61 -1.74 2.02
C GLY A 17 -4.71 -1.51 3.52
N ASN A 18 -5.69 -0.77 4.02
CA ASN A 18 -5.79 -0.41 5.44
C ASN A 18 -6.04 -1.59 6.38
N VAL A 19 -6.43 -2.75 5.89
CA VAL A 19 -6.67 -3.97 6.69
C VAL A 19 -5.50 -4.95 6.65
N PHE A 20 -4.51 -4.74 5.80
CA PHE A 20 -3.35 -5.62 5.66
C PHE A 20 -2.44 -5.49 6.89
N GLY A 21 -2.17 -6.62 7.53
CA GLY A 21 -1.46 -6.67 8.80
C GLY A 21 -2.32 -6.37 10.02
N TRP A 22 -3.63 -6.26 9.83
CA TRP A 22 -4.63 -6.10 10.90
C TRP A 22 -5.70 -7.20 10.82
N THR A 23 -6.85 -6.94 10.19
CA THR A 23 -7.91 -7.95 10.05
C THR A 23 -7.65 -8.93 8.92
N ALA A 24 -6.76 -8.61 8.00
CA ALA A 24 -6.23 -9.52 7.00
C ALA A 24 -4.76 -9.81 7.30
N ASP A 25 -4.43 -11.06 7.59
CA ASP A 25 -3.05 -11.51 7.74
C ASP A 25 -2.32 -11.54 6.39
N GLU A 26 -1.03 -11.89 6.37
CA GLU A 26 -0.23 -11.90 5.15
C GLU A 26 -0.84 -12.84 4.09
N SER A 27 -1.23 -14.04 4.48
CA SER A 27 -1.81 -15.02 3.55
C SER A 27 -3.11 -14.53 2.93
N THR A 28 -4.03 -14.03 3.74
CA THR A 28 -5.31 -13.47 3.27
C THR A 28 -5.07 -12.23 2.41
N SER A 29 -4.13 -11.37 2.79
CA SER A 29 -3.77 -10.19 2.01
C SER A 29 -3.24 -10.57 0.63
N PHE A 30 -2.40 -11.60 0.54
CA PHE A 30 -1.89 -12.10 -0.73
C PHE A 30 -3.01 -12.63 -1.63
N GLU A 31 -3.96 -13.36 -1.06
CA GLU A 31 -5.13 -13.86 -1.80
C GLU A 31 -5.96 -12.70 -2.38
N VAL A 32 -6.19 -11.65 -1.59
CA VAL A 32 -6.92 -10.46 -2.02
C VAL A 32 -6.16 -9.72 -3.13
N LEU A 33 -4.86 -9.51 -2.96
CA LEU A 33 -4.00 -8.85 -3.94
C LEU A 33 -3.95 -9.64 -5.26
N ASP A 34 -3.79 -10.95 -5.18
CA ASP A 34 -3.79 -11.83 -6.36
C ASP A 34 -5.14 -11.78 -7.08
N ALA A 35 -6.24 -11.87 -6.36
CA ALA A 35 -7.58 -11.80 -6.94
C ALA A 35 -7.86 -10.45 -7.62
N TYR A 36 -7.45 -9.35 -6.96
CA TYR A 36 -7.59 -8.01 -7.50
C TYR A 36 -6.79 -7.82 -8.81
N LEU A 37 -5.52 -8.22 -8.79
CA LEU A 37 -4.66 -8.15 -9.99
C LEU A 37 -5.20 -9.04 -11.12
N HIS A 38 -5.66 -10.26 -10.79
CA HIS A 38 -6.22 -11.20 -11.76
C HIS A 38 -7.50 -10.68 -12.42
N ALA A 39 -8.31 -9.93 -11.67
CA ALA A 39 -9.51 -9.26 -12.18
C ALA A 39 -9.23 -8.00 -13.03
N GLY A 40 -7.97 -7.64 -13.23
CA GLY A 40 -7.56 -6.46 -14.00
C GLY A 40 -7.37 -5.19 -13.17
N GLY A 41 -7.40 -5.29 -11.85
CA GLY A 41 -7.08 -4.18 -10.95
C GLY A 41 -5.59 -3.84 -10.97
N ASN A 42 -5.26 -2.55 -10.86
CA ASN A 42 -3.86 -2.12 -10.88
C ASN A 42 -3.58 -0.90 -9.98
N LEU A 43 -4.56 -0.39 -9.24
CA LEU A 43 -4.37 0.72 -8.31
C LEU A 43 -4.48 0.23 -6.87
N ILE A 44 -3.38 0.26 -6.14
CA ILE A 44 -3.33 -0.12 -4.72
C ILE A 44 -3.02 1.12 -3.90
N ASP A 45 -3.83 1.39 -2.89
CA ASP A 45 -3.67 2.52 -1.97
C ASP A 45 -3.30 2.02 -0.57
N THR A 46 -2.16 2.46 -0.07
CA THR A 46 -1.67 2.16 1.27
C THR A 46 -1.20 3.44 1.98
N ALA A 47 -0.60 3.30 3.14
CA ALA A 47 0.03 4.40 3.89
C ALA A 47 1.13 3.85 4.80
N ASP A 48 2.12 4.69 5.12
CA ASP A 48 3.20 4.32 6.02
C ASP A 48 2.72 4.00 7.44
N GLY A 49 1.60 4.59 7.87
CA GLY A 49 1.00 4.36 9.17
C GLY A 49 -0.07 3.27 9.23
N TYR A 50 -0.52 2.73 8.11
CA TYR A 50 -1.63 1.77 8.14
C TYR A 50 -1.35 0.58 9.05
N SER A 51 -2.41 0.17 9.77
CA SER A 51 -2.43 -0.92 10.75
C SER A 51 -1.69 -0.63 12.07
N TYR A 52 -1.19 0.60 12.30
CA TYR A 52 -0.56 0.96 13.58
C TYR A 52 -1.51 0.78 14.78
N TRP A 53 -2.81 0.91 14.56
CA TRP A 53 -3.86 0.80 15.59
C TRP A 53 -4.11 -0.62 16.08
N ALA A 54 -3.63 -1.63 15.36
CA ALA A 54 -3.80 -3.02 15.77
C ALA A 54 -2.86 -3.37 16.93
N PRO A 55 -3.30 -4.18 17.92
CA PRO A 55 -2.43 -4.59 19.03
C PRO A 55 -1.13 -5.23 18.54
N GLY A 56 0.00 -4.74 19.04
CA GLY A 56 1.34 -5.22 18.68
C GLY A 56 1.93 -4.60 17.42
N ASN A 57 1.19 -3.77 16.69
CA ASN A 57 1.67 -3.08 15.49
C ASN A 57 2.22 -1.69 15.81
N SER A 58 3.09 -1.21 14.94
CA SER A 58 3.73 0.12 15.07
C SER A 58 3.52 1.02 13.84
N GLY A 59 2.89 0.52 12.79
CA GLY A 59 2.79 1.16 11.49
C GLY A 59 3.80 0.61 10.50
N GLY A 60 3.44 0.61 9.22
CA GLY A 60 4.25 0.02 8.15
C GLY A 60 3.88 -1.41 7.81
N GLU A 61 2.98 -2.04 8.57
CA GLU A 61 2.58 -3.44 8.36
C GLU A 61 1.93 -3.63 6.98
N SER A 62 1.04 -2.71 6.57
CA SER A 62 0.41 -2.78 5.26
C SER A 62 1.44 -2.66 4.12
N GLU A 63 2.33 -1.69 4.19
CA GLU A 63 3.41 -1.54 3.19
C GLU A 63 4.33 -2.75 3.16
N THR A 64 4.64 -3.33 4.33
CA THR A 64 5.47 -4.54 4.44
C THR A 64 4.81 -5.73 3.76
N VAL A 65 3.51 -5.95 3.98
CA VAL A 65 2.74 -7.01 3.33
C VAL A 65 2.74 -6.85 1.80
N ILE A 66 2.46 -5.63 1.33
CA ILE A 66 2.48 -5.33 -0.12
C ILE A 66 3.89 -5.54 -0.69
N GLY A 67 4.92 -5.09 0.02
CA GLY A 67 6.31 -5.29 -0.38
C GLY A 67 6.69 -6.76 -0.51
N SER A 68 6.30 -7.58 0.46
CA SER A 68 6.51 -9.04 0.42
C SER A 68 5.75 -9.69 -0.74
N TRP A 69 4.53 -9.26 -0.99
CA TRP A 69 3.74 -9.73 -2.14
C TRP A 69 4.44 -9.40 -3.47
N LEU A 70 4.90 -8.16 -3.63
CA LEU A 70 5.63 -7.71 -4.83
C LEU A 70 6.96 -8.45 -5.02
N ALA A 71 7.66 -8.79 -3.93
CA ALA A 71 8.89 -9.57 -3.99
C ALA A 71 8.64 -11.01 -4.46
N SER A 72 7.46 -11.56 -4.19
CA SER A 72 7.10 -12.94 -4.53
C SER A 72 6.37 -13.07 -5.87
N ARG A 73 6.06 -11.98 -6.56
CA ARG A 73 5.34 -11.96 -7.85
C ARG A 73 5.93 -10.93 -8.80
N PRO A 74 6.00 -11.22 -10.11
CA PRO A 74 6.47 -10.27 -11.12
C PRO A 74 5.36 -9.26 -11.47
N ALA A 75 4.87 -8.50 -10.47
CA ALA A 75 3.69 -7.65 -10.61
C ALA A 75 4.00 -6.14 -10.51
N ARG A 76 5.22 -5.74 -10.09
CA ARG A 76 5.53 -4.34 -9.79
C ARG A 76 5.23 -3.39 -10.96
N ASP A 77 5.58 -3.78 -12.17
CA ASP A 77 5.37 -2.96 -13.37
C ASP A 77 3.91 -2.94 -13.85
N ARG A 78 3.06 -3.75 -13.24
CA ARG A 78 1.64 -3.88 -13.60
C ARG A 78 0.73 -3.10 -12.67
N ILE A 79 1.26 -2.51 -11.60
CA ILE A 79 0.48 -1.79 -10.61
C ILE A 79 0.95 -0.35 -10.44
N VAL A 80 0.01 0.51 -10.10
CA VAL A 80 0.24 1.85 -9.57
C VAL A 80 0.04 1.76 -8.06
N LEU A 81 1.11 2.00 -7.32
CA LEU A 81 1.08 1.94 -5.86
C LEU A 81 1.10 3.35 -5.30
N ALA A 82 0.02 3.72 -4.62
CA ALA A 82 -0.11 4.98 -3.91
C ALA A 82 0.14 4.76 -2.41
N THR A 83 0.90 5.62 -1.79
CA THR A 83 1.11 5.62 -0.34
C THR A 83 0.99 7.03 0.23
N LYS A 84 0.99 7.13 1.55
CA LYS A 84 0.82 8.40 2.28
C LYS A 84 1.82 8.47 3.41
N VAL A 85 2.11 9.69 3.84
CA VAL A 85 2.95 10.01 4.98
C VAL A 85 2.20 10.95 5.91
N SER A 86 2.55 11.03 7.16
CA SER A 86 2.09 11.97 8.18
C SER A 86 1.61 11.34 9.48
N THR A 87 0.93 10.20 9.44
CA THR A 87 0.20 9.66 10.60
C THR A 87 0.91 8.49 11.29
N LYS A 88 2.10 8.10 10.83
CA LYS A 88 2.86 7.04 11.49
C LYS A 88 3.32 7.51 12.87
N PRO A 89 2.99 6.79 13.97
CA PRO A 89 3.19 7.30 15.33
C PRO A 89 4.62 7.67 15.70
N ASP A 90 5.60 6.92 15.22
CA ASP A 90 7.03 7.14 15.50
C ASP A 90 7.67 8.18 14.57
N ARG A 91 6.95 8.60 13.53
CA ARG A 91 7.47 9.50 12.51
C ARG A 91 6.35 10.36 11.91
N PRO A 92 5.68 11.21 12.74
CA PRO A 92 4.53 12.01 12.29
C PRO A 92 4.95 13.25 11.53
N GLY A 93 4.00 13.78 10.73
CA GLY A 93 4.10 15.10 10.09
C GLY A 93 4.56 15.06 8.65
N LEU A 94 4.62 16.26 8.06
CA LEU A 94 4.86 16.50 6.63
C LEU A 94 6.13 17.33 6.40
N SER A 95 7.11 17.27 7.30
CA SER A 95 8.41 17.89 7.05
C SER A 95 9.11 17.23 5.85
N THR A 96 9.94 17.98 5.16
CA THR A 96 10.72 17.47 4.03
C THR A 96 11.52 16.22 4.42
N ASP A 97 12.12 16.24 5.61
CA ASP A 97 12.92 15.11 6.09
C ASP A 97 12.04 13.89 6.35
N ASN A 98 10.85 14.07 6.93
CA ASN A 98 9.93 12.95 7.15
C ASN A 98 9.39 12.36 5.84
N ILE A 99 9.08 13.21 4.86
CA ILE A 99 8.65 12.75 3.53
C ILE A 99 9.78 11.93 2.87
N ARG A 100 11.03 12.40 2.97
CA ARG A 100 12.17 11.66 2.42
C ARG A 100 12.33 10.30 3.08
N LEU A 101 12.32 10.25 4.41
CA LEU A 101 12.43 9.01 5.17
C LEU A 101 11.28 8.03 4.90
N ALA A 102 10.10 8.53 4.57
CA ALA A 102 8.96 7.69 4.21
C ALA A 102 9.12 6.99 2.85
N LEU A 103 9.91 7.59 1.95
CA LEU A 103 10.13 7.06 0.59
C LEU A 103 11.31 6.08 0.51
N GLU A 104 12.23 6.12 1.46
CA GLU A 104 13.41 5.25 1.53
C GLU A 104 13.10 3.90 2.18
#